data_77d738406dd8b2a661eaa7fdcd7f4baf
#
_entry.id   77d738406dd8b2a661eaa7fdcd7f4baf
#
_cell.length_a   1.000
_cell.length_b   1.000
_cell.length_c   1.000
_cell.angle_alpha   90.00
_cell.angle_beta   90.00
_cell.angle_gamma   90.00
#
_symmetry.space_group_name_H-M   'P 1'
#
loop_
_entity.id
_entity.type
_entity.pdbx_description
1 polymer ?
#
loop_
_entity_poly.entity_id
_entity_poly.type
_entity_poly.pdbx_seq_one_letter_code
_entity_poly.pdbx_strand_id
1 'polypeptide(L)'
;ASICEFSGNLVFTHGDTTTPGSRAPASIYHVFNNYMAGEGFGTVMPYRGHGWMLSCQQQLLPSSKFGLSTSAQATYPYVYIDGDGTEHYFYKKSDGTMIDEDGMGLTLTVPKTNNNNYYKISDDKGNVMWFNVAGAFARSLDSNSNQIANYYASSTDPKIWKVTDGANHAVTISPTTDNLAVQSITDSAGRVTRYNWSSGLLLSITYPDGETTTFTYDSDRAMTSVTSPDGYKLQFTYTPLKNGKRVSKVVESANGSTGQTITFDYSQYGQTVIRSS
;
A
#
# COMPACT_ATOMS: atom_id res chain seq x y z
N ALA A 1 -3.89 -0.66 -12.52
CA ALA A 1 -4.46 -1.76 -11.76
C ALA A 1 -3.67 -3.03 -12.02
N SER A 2 -3.42 -3.80 -11.00
CA SER A 2 -2.82 -5.12 -11.06
C SER A 2 -3.80 -6.15 -10.48
N ILE A 3 -3.86 -7.33 -11.05
CA ILE A 3 -4.67 -8.43 -10.56
C ILE A 3 -3.73 -9.62 -10.36
N CYS A 4 -3.69 -10.13 -9.13
CA CYS A 4 -2.97 -11.36 -8.86
C CYS A 4 -3.68 -12.54 -9.53
N GLU A 5 -3.04 -13.15 -10.52
CA GLU A 5 -3.63 -14.23 -11.34
C GLU A 5 -4.00 -15.45 -10.50
N PHE A 6 -3.30 -15.71 -9.43
CA PHE A 6 -3.56 -16.85 -8.54
C PHE A 6 -4.73 -16.58 -7.58
N SER A 7 -4.73 -15.46 -6.88
CA SER A 7 -5.74 -15.13 -5.86
C SER A 7 -6.93 -14.36 -6.42
N GLY A 8 -6.76 -13.69 -7.56
CA GLY A 8 -7.74 -12.74 -8.10
C GLY A 8 -7.84 -11.44 -7.30
N ASN A 9 -6.85 -11.15 -6.43
CA ASN A 9 -6.82 -9.92 -5.68
C ASN A 9 -6.58 -8.73 -6.60
N LEU A 10 -7.38 -7.67 -6.44
CA LEU A 10 -7.19 -6.38 -7.12
C LEU A 10 -6.30 -5.49 -6.27
N VAL A 11 -5.19 -5.05 -6.84
CA VAL A 11 -4.40 -3.92 -6.34
C VAL A 11 -4.49 -2.79 -7.38
N PHE A 12 -5.08 -1.67 -6.97
CA PHE A 12 -5.17 -0.46 -7.80
C PHE A 12 -4.28 0.62 -7.21
N THR A 13 -3.38 1.17 -8.01
CA THR A 13 -2.44 2.21 -7.60
C THR A 13 -2.77 3.51 -8.31
N HIS A 14 -2.91 4.59 -7.57
CA HIS A 14 -3.10 5.95 -8.04
C HIS A 14 -1.91 6.82 -7.62
N GLY A 15 -1.23 7.43 -8.59
CA GLY A 15 -0.12 8.35 -8.32
C GLY A 15 -0.63 9.70 -7.84
N ASP A 16 -0.33 10.07 -6.58
CA ASP A 16 -0.77 11.33 -5.99
C ASP A 16 0.21 12.46 -6.28
N THR A 17 1.48 12.22 -6.00
CA THR A 17 2.54 13.21 -6.21
C THR A 17 3.92 12.56 -6.20
N THR A 18 4.85 13.25 -6.83
CA THR A 18 6.28 12.91 -6.82
C THR A 18 7.07 14.18 -6.54
N THR A 19 8.07 14.09 -5.65
CA THR A 19 8.98 15.23 -5.44
C THR A 19 9.82 15.51 -6.69
N PRO A 20 10.22 16.77 -6.94
CA PRO A 20 10.95 17.12 -8.17
C PRO A 20 12.42 16.68 -8.18
N GLY A 21 12.86 15.82 -7.26
CA GLY A 21 14.23 15.36 -7.13
C GLY A 21 14.71 14.58 -8.36
N SER A 22 15.88 14.95 -8.91
CA SER A 22 16.39 14.38 -10.16
C SER A 22 17.06 13.01 -9.98
N ARG A 23 17.53 12.65 -8.79
CA ARG A 23 18.27 11.40 -8.55
C ARG A 23 17.41 10.29 -7.95
N ALA A 24 16.56 10.62 -7.00
CA ALA A 24 15.66 9.67 -6.34
C ALA A 24 14.44 10.42 -5.83
N PRO A 25 13.43 10.67 -6.67
CA PRO A 25 12.22 11.34 -6.23
C PRO A 25 11.45 10.45 -5.27
N ALA A 26 10.91 11.03 -4.21
CA ALA A 26 9.95 10.35 -3.35
C ALA A 26 8.57 10.42 -4.01
N SER A 27 8.02 9.27 -4.37
CA SER A 27 6.69 9.15 -4.96
C SER A 27 5.70 8.66 -3.91
N ILE A 28 4.53 9.27 -3.87
CA ILE A 28 3.43 8.89 -2.99
C ILE A 28 2.25 8.46 -3.84
N TYR A 29 1.70 7.30 -3.51
CA TYR A 29 0.56 6.69 -4.17
C TYR A 29 -0.52 6.38 -3.15
N HIS A 30 -1.80 6.59 -3.51
CA HIS A 30 -2.89 5.84 -2.90
C HIS A 30 -2.98 4.47 -3.55
N VAL A 31 -3.08 3.47 -2.71
CA VAL A 31 -3.20 2.07 -3.13
C VAL A 31 -4.48 1.50 -2.56
N PHE A 32 -5.31 0.94 -3.43
CA PHE A 32 -6.44 0.10 -3.04
C PHE A 32 -6.02 -1.35 -3.18
N ASN A 33 -6.14 -2.11 -2.09
CA ASN A 33 -5.91 -3.55 -2.10
C ASN A 33 -7.21 -4.24 -1.63
N ASN A 34 -7.86 -4.98 -2.52
CA ASN A 34 -9.16 -5.60 -2.24
C ASN A 34 -9.12 -6.60 -1.08
N TYR A 35 -7.97 -7.24 -0.84
CA TYR A 35 -7.76 -8.12 0.31
C TYR A 35 -7.89 -7.35 1.62
N MET A 36 -7.48 -6.09 1.66
CA MET A 36 -7.57 -5.21 2.83
C MET A 36 -8.96 -4.60 3.02
N ALA A 37 -9.88 -4.72 2.06
CA ALA A 37 -11.25 -4.20 2.16
C ALA A 37 -12.11 -4.99 3.16
N GLY A 38 -11.73 -6.22 3.49
CA GLY A 38 -12.32 -7.06 4.53
C GLY A 38 -12.00 -6.59 5.95
N GLU A 39 -12.62 -7.22 6.96
CA GLU A 39 -12.61 -6.75 8.37
C GLU A 39 -11.26 -6.90 9.12
N GLY A 40 -10.22 -7.51 8.53
CA GLY A 40 -9.02 -7.94 9.26
C GLY A 40 -7.96 -6.86 9.54
N PHE A 41 -7.84 -5.85 8.70
CA PHE A 41 -6.73 -4.88 8.74
C PHE A 41 -7.00 -3.59 9.52
N GLY A 42 -8.23 -3.37 9.97
CA GLY A 42 -8.69 -2.12 10.58
C GLY A 42 -7.96 -1.67 11.85
N THR A 43 -7.14 -2.52 12.48
CA THR A 43 -6.42 -2.19 13.72
C THR A 43 -4.93 -1.93 13.52
N VAL A 44 -4.38 -2.32 12.38
CA VAL A 44 -2.93 -2.33 12.13
C VAL A 44 -2.50 -1.14 11.28
N MET A 45 -3.32 -0.70 10.32
CA MET A 45 -2.97 0.37 9.39
C MET A 45 -3.24 1.78 9.95
N PRO A 46 -2.31 2.74 9.75
CA PRO A 46 -2.41 4.10 10.31
C PRO A 46 -3.58 4.92 9.79
N TYR A 47 -3.83 4.89 8.48
CA TYR A 47 -4.97 5.51 7.84
C TYR A 47 -5.93 4.43 7.36
N ARG A 48 -7.16 4.46 7.85
CA ARG A 48 -8.15 3.39 7.66
C ARG A 48 -9.19 3.77 6.61
N GLY A 49 -8.80 3.72 5.33
CA GLY A 49 -9.82 3.54 4.28
C GLY A 49 -10.10 2.04 4.12
N HIS A 50 -11.34 1.65 3.77
CA HIS A 50 -11.61 0.26 3.41
C HIS A 50 -10.82 -0.12 2.15
N GLY A 51 -9.77 -0.91 2.33
CA GLY A 51 -8.86 -1.30 1.26
C GLY A 51 -7.86 -0.24 0.82
N TRP A 52 -7.95 1.00 1.29
CA TRP A 52 -7.06 2.08 0.88
C TRP A 52 -5.94 2.36 1.87
N MET A 53 -4.75 2.60 1.36
CA MET A 53 -3.58 3.06 2.11
C MET A 53 -2.73 4.01 1.26
N LEU A 54 -1.80 4.74 1.89
CA LEU A 54 -0.70 5.41 1.20
C LEU A 54 0.51 4.48 1.10
N SER A 55 1.18 4.45 -0.04
CA SER A 55 2.38 3.65 -0.25
C SER A 55 3.52 3.95 0.73
N CYS A 56 3.55 5.13 1.31
CA CYS A 56 4.52 5.51 2.32
C CYS A 56 4.15 5.02 3.74
N GLN A 57 2.92 4.54 3.98
CA GLN A 57 2.44 4.04 5.27
C GLN A 57 2.90 2.59 5.56
N GLN A 58 4.05 2.22 5.05
CA GLN A 58 4.65 0.92 5.30
C GLN A 58 4.94 0.72 6.79
N GLN A 59 4.83 -0.52 7.26
CA GLN A 59 5.02 -0.84 8.67
C GLN A 59 5.81 -2.13 8.88
N LEU A 60 6.57 -2.15 9.96
CA LEU A 60 7.16 -3.37 10.50
C LEU A 60 6.61 -3.61 11.90
N LEU A 61 5.86 -4.67 12.09
CA LEU A 61 5.12 -4.95 13.31
C LEU A 61 5.45 -6.33 13.89
N PRO A 62 5.34 -6.51 15.23
CA PRO A 62 5.37 -7.83 15.83
C PRO A 62 4.24 -8.71 15.30
N SER A 63 4.53 -9.96 14.97
CA SER A 63 3.56 -10.90 14.41
C SER A 63 2.42 -11.26 15.37
N SER A 64 2.56 -10.95 16.68
CA SER A 64 1.49 -11.05 17.67
C SER A 64 0.26 -10.19 17.34
N LYS A 65 0.42 -9.17 16.49
CA LYS A 65 -0.69 -8.31 16.03
C LYS A 65 -1.53 -8.95 14.91
N PHE A 66 -1.09 -10.07 14.35
CA PHE A 66 -1.72 -10.73 13.19
C PHE A 66 -2.45 -12.02 13.56
N GLY A 67 -2.75 -12.24 14.84
CA GLY A 67 -3.51 -13.40 15.31
C GLY A 67 -2.78 -14.75 15.18
N LEU A 68 -1.47 -14.74 14.95
CA LEU A 68 -0.67 -15.95 14.86
C LEU A 68 -0.59 -16.70 16.20
N SER A 69 -0.53 -18.04 16.16
CA SER A 69 -0.25 -18.86 17.34
C SER A 69 1.12 -18.54 17.94
N THR A 70 1.32 -18.82 19.24
CA THR A 70 2.61 -18.57 19.92
C THR A 70 3.78 -19.27 19.21
N SER A 71 3.57 -20.49 18.71
CA SER A 71 4.60 -21.22 17.95
C SER A 71 4.92 -20.55 16.62
N ALA A 72 3.90 -20.07 15.90
CA ALA A 72 4.09 -19.33 14.66
C ALA A 72 4.80 -17.98 14.90
N GLN A 73 4.47 -17.26 16.00
CA GLN A 73 5.18 -16.03 16.38
C GLN A 73 6.67 -16.27 16.70
N ALA A 74 7.01 -17.42 17.27
CA ALA A 74 8.41 -17.78 17.52
C ALA A 74 9.18 -18.01 16.21
N THR A 75 8.52 -18.57 15.20
CA THR A 75 9.08 -18.84 13.87
C THR A 75 9.13 -17.57 13.01
N TYR A 76 8.06 -16.76 13.06
CA TYR A 76 7.87 -15.53 12.30
C TYR A 76 7.62 -14.35 13.26
N PRO A 77 8.65 -13.82 13.93
CA PRO A 77 8.43 -12.80 14.98
C PRO A 77 7.99 -11.43 14.47
N TYR A 78 8.21 -11.13 13.21
CA TYR A 78 7.86 -9.83 12.61
C TYR A 78 7.17 -10.00 11.25
N VAL A 79 6.29 -9.05 10.94
CA VAL A 79 5.61 -8.89 9.65
C VAL A 79 5.89 -7.48 9.12
N TYR A 80 6.36 -7.40 7.90
CA TYR A 80 6.50 -6.17 7.15
C TYR A 80 5.29 -6.01 6.24
N ILE A 81 4.59 -4.89 6.36
CA ILE A 81 3.54 -4.47 5.44
C ILE A 81 4.17 -3.47 4.48
N ASP A 82 4.22 -3.83 3.22
CA ASP A 82 4.83 -3.02 2.18
C ASP A 82 3.92 -1.89 1.66
N GLY A 83 4.36 -1.20 0.59
CA GLY A 83 3.67 -0.03 0.04
C GLY A 83 2.34 -0.33 -0.66
N ASP A 84 2.02 -1.59 -0.96
CA ASP A 84 0.74 -2.02 -1.51
C ASP A 84 -0.13 -2.80 -0.53
N GLY A 85 0.33 -2.94 0.71
CA GLY A 85 -0.37 -3.62 1.79
C GLY A 85 -0.14 -5.13 1.83
N THR A 86 0.82 -5.65 1.05
CA THR A 86 1.19 -7.06 1.14
C THR A 86 1.97 -7.33 2.42
N GLU A 87 1.64 -8.43 3.08
CA GLU A 87 2.31 -8.89 4.30
C GLU A 87 3.48 -9.81 3.95
N HIS A 88 4.67 -9.49 4.46
CA HIS A 88 5.89 -10.26 4.32
C HIS A 88 6.34 -10.75 5.70
N TYR A 89 6.33 -12.05 5.90
CA TYR A 89 6.67 -12.67 7.18
C TYR A 89 8.17 -12.92 7.25
N PHE A 90 8.82 -12.49 8.35
CA PHE A 90 10.22 -12.73 8.57
C PHE A 90 10.46 -14.04 9.34
N TYR A 91 11.03 -15.03 8.66
CA TYR A 91 11.44 -16.29 9.26
C TYR A 91 12.72 -16.13 10.07
N LYS A 92 12.69 -16.56 11.32
CA LYS A 92 13.87 -16.53 12.20
C LYS A 92 14.66 -17.83 12.08
N LYS A 93 15.89 -17.74 11.56
CA LYS A 93 16.83 -18.85 11.47
C LYS A 93 17.41 -19.24 12.85
N SER A 94 18.03 -20.42 12.95
CA SER A 94 18.68 -20.91 14.18
C SER A 94 19.84 -20.03 14.66
N ASP A 95 20.51 -19.33 13.74
CA ASP A 95 21.57 -18.36 14.05
C ASP A 95 21.03 -16.98 14.49
N GLY A 96 19.72 -16.82 14.50
CA GLY A 96 19.02 -15.57 14.86
C GLY A 96 18.83 -14.59 13.71
N THR A 97 19.34 -14.88 12.51
CA THR A 97 19.08 -14.07 11.30
C THR A 97 17.61 -14.16 10.93
N MET A 98 17.03 -13.05 10.49
CA MET A 98 15.65 -12.97 10.02
C MET A 98 15.61 -12.63 8.55
N ILE A 99 14.98 -13.49 7.74
CA ILE A 99 14.81 -13.34 6.29
C ILE A 99 13.33 -13.42 5.94
N ASP A 100 12.93 -12.75 4.86
CA ASP A 100 11.58 -12.90 4.33
C ASP A 100 11.33 -14.34 3.85
N GLU A 101 10.09 -14.81 3.95
CA GLU A 101 9.71 -16.14 3.47
C GLU A 101 9.33 -16.16 1.98
N ASP A 102 9.03 -14.99 1.40
CA ASP A 102 8.52 -14.84 0.03
C ASP A 102 9.64 -14.86 -1.03
N GLY A 103 10.90 -14.88 -0.61
CA GLY A 103 12.04 -14.89 -1.53
C GLY A 103 12.34 -13.54 -2.17
N MET A 104 11.93 -12.44 -1.57
CA MET A 104 12.26 -11.07 -2.01
C MET A 104 13.71 -10.68 -1.72
N GLY A 105 14.47 -11.50 -1.00
CA GLY A 105 15.85 -11.25 -0.60
C GLY A 105 15.97 -10.21 0.51
N LEU A 106 14.94 -10.06 1.35
CA LEU A 106 14.94 -9.13 2.46
C LEU A 106 15.54 -9.73 3.72
N THR A 107 16.36 -8.96 4.41
CA THR A 107 16.95 -9.31 5.72
C THR A 107 16.55 -8.26 6.75
N LEU A 108 15.99 -8.71 7.88
CA LEU A 108 15.62 -7.83 8.99
C LEU A 108 16.68 -7.86 10.08
N THR A 109 17.15 -6.69 10.49
CA THR A 109 17.99 -6.45 11.66
C THR A 109 17.18 -5.75 12.75
N VAL A 110 17.08 -6.39 13.91
CA VAL A 110 16.43 -5.85 15.11
C VAL A 110 17.47 -5.13 15.98
N PRO A 111 17.21 -3.93 16.51
CA PRO A 111 18.16 -3.20 17.34
C PRO A 111 18.49 -3.98 18.63
N LYS A 112 19.77 -4.07 18.97
CA LYS A 112 20.26 -4.84 20.13
C LYS A 112 20.21 -4.09 21.45
N THR A 113 20.12 -2.76 21.47
CA THR A 113 20.12 -1.91 22.68
C THR A 113 19.50 -0.54 22.45
N ASN A 114 19.12 0.12 23.54
CA ASN A 114 18.32 1.37 23.62
C ASN A 114 18.87 2.63 22.91
N ASN A 115 20.00 2.59 22.22
CA ASN A 115 20.62 3.78 21.63
C ASN A 115 20.36 3.98 20.13
N ASN A 116 19.82 2.96 19.44
CA ASN A 116 19.37 3.06 18.05
C ASN A 116 18.03 2.35 17.93
N ASN A 117 16.97 3.08 18.20
CA ASN A 117 15.59 2.58 18.23
C ASN A 117 15.00 2.38 16.82
N TYR A 118 15.77 1.88 15.86
CA TYR A 118 15.30 1.64 14.51
C TYR A 118 15.51 0.19 14.10
N TYR A 119 14.48 -0.41 13.51
CA TYR A 119 14.59 -1.65 12.76
C TYR A 119 15.14 -1.35 11.37
N LYS A 120 15.89 -2.28 10.81
CA LYS A 120 16.48 -2.15 9.48
C LYS A 120 16.08 -3.34 8.62
N ILE A 121 15.48 -3.08 7.45
CA ILE A 121 15.31 -4.06 6.39
C ILE A 121 16.30 -3.71 5.27
N SER A 122 17.07 -4.70 4.80
CA SER A 122 17.98 -4.56 3.66
C SER A 122 17.57 -5.55 2.58
N ASP A 123 17.64 -5.15 1.31
CA ASP A 123 17.51 -6.07 0.19
C ASP A 123 18.88 -6.66 -0.23
N ASP A 124 18.88 -7.58 -1.17
CA ASP A 124 20.06 -8.23 -1.73
C ASP A 124 20.94 -7.29 -2.59
N LYS A 125 20.40 -6.14 -2.99
CA LYS A 125 21.10 -5.09 -3.75
C LYS A 125 21.77 -4.05 -2.85
N GLY A 126 21.53 -4.14 -1.52
CA GLY A 126 22.08 -3.24 -0.52
C GLY A 126 21.27 -1.97 -0.26
N ASN A 127 20.06 -1.84 -0.82
CA ASN A 127 19.14 -0.79 -0.41
C ASN A 127 18.63 -1.06 1.01
N VAL A 128 18.29 0.01 1.73
CA VAL A 128 17.95 -0.05 3.15
C VAL A 128 16.69 0.72 3.44
N MET A 129 15.80 0.10 4.21
CA MET A 129 14.63 0.70 4.82
C MET A 129 14.76 0.70 6.35
N TRP A 130 14.44 1.83 6.97
CA TRP A 130 14.47 2.00 8.42
C TRP A 130 13.06 2.24 8.95
N PHE A 131 12.74 1.59 10.08
CA PHE A 131 11.46 1.73 10.78
C PHE A 131 11.71 2.15 12.21
N ASN A 132 10.89 3.07 12.73
CA ASN A 132 10.99 3.53 14.12
C ASN A 132 10.44 2.46 15.10
N VAL A 133 10.51 2.74 16.41
CA VAL A 133 10.04 1.83 17.46
C VAL A 133 8.54 1.54 17.42
N ALA A 134 7.74 2.44 16.85
CA ALA A 134 6.31 2.23 16.62
C ALA A 134 6.03 1.38 15.37
N GLY A 135 7.08 0.99 14.64
CA GLY A 135 6.97 0.22 13.40
C GLY A 135 6.69 1.04 12.16
N ALA A 136 6.66 2.39 12.25
CA ALA A 136 6.44 3.24 11.11
C ALA A 136 7.71 3.37 10.25
N PHE A 137 7.52 3.39 8.93
CA PHE A 137 8.57 3.67 7.97
C PHE A 137 9.20 5.05 8.25
N ALA A 138 10.51 5.13 8.34
CA ALA A 138 11.20 6.34 8.75
C ALA A 138 12.15 6.88 7.68
N ARG A 139 12.84 6.01 6.95
CA ARG A 139 13.85 6.44 6.00
C ARG A 139 14.17 5.33 4.99
N SER A 140 14.47 5.71 3.74
CA SER A 140 15.04 4.82 2.73
C SER A 140 16.37 5.35 2.19
N LEU A 141 17.30 4.43 1.95
CA LEU A 141 18.63 4.67 1.39
C LEU A 141 18.84 3.73 0.20
N ASP A 142 19.60 4.20 -0.80
CA ASP A 142 20.10 3.33 -1.86
C ASP A 142 21.31 2.49 -1.40
N SER A 143 21.80 1.63 -2.28
CA SER A 143 22.98 0.76 -2.02
C SER A 143 24.28 1.53 -1.74
N ASN A 144 24.36 2.79 -2.16
CA ASN A 144 25.50 3.68 -1.89
C ASN A 144 25.29 4.53 -0.63
N SER A 145 24.25 4.22 0.17
CA SER A 145 23.87 4.97 1.37
C SER A 145 23.38 6.40 1.11
N ASN A 146 23.02 6.73 -0.14
CA ASN A 146 22.37 8.00 -0.43
C ASN A 146 20.93 7.96 0.08
N GLN A 147 20.50 9.04 0.71
CA GLN A 147 19.14 9.18 1.17
C GLN A 147 18.19 9.33 -0.02
N ILE A 148 17.21 8.41 -0.12
CA ILE A 148 16.10 8.49 -1.08
C ILE A 148 15.00 9.35 -0.49
N ALA A 149 14.51 8.98 0.71
CA ALA A 149 13.45 9.72 1.37
C ALA A 149 13.52 9.59 2.91
N ASN A 150 13.00 10.62 3.59
CA ASN A 150 12.65 10.57 5.02
C ASN A 150 11.13 10.68 5.17
N TYR A 151 10.60 9.89 6.10
CA TYR A 151 9.19 9.82 6.43
C TYR A 151 9.00 10.22 7.89
N TYR A 152 8.12 11.19 8.14
CA TYR A 152 7.94 11.78 9.45
C TYR A 152 6.64 11.29 10.07
N ALA A 153 6.77 10.46 11.08
CA ALA A 153 5.70 10.00 11.97
C ALA A 153 6.06 10.32 13.42
N SER A 154 5.06 10.35 14.30
CA SER A 154 5.31 10.42 15.75
C SER A 154 5.86 9.10 16.28
N SER A 155 6.57 9.14 17.41
CA SER A 155 7.01 7.91 18.10
C SER A 155 5.85 7.11 18.70
N THR A 156 4.67 7.72 18.85
CA THR A 156 3.46 7.12 19.42
C THR A 156 2.33 6.93 18.42
N ASP A 157 2.37 7.66 17.29
CA ASP A 157 1.40 7.54 16.19
C ASP A 157 2.18 7.23 14.90
N PRO A 158 2.00 6.05 14.29
CA PRO A 158 2.72 5.64 13.09
C PRO A 158 2.28 6.36 11.82
N LYS A 159 1.28 7.26 11.88
CA LYS A 159 0.83 8.01 10.70
C LYS A 159 1.91 8.94 10.19
N ILE A 160 2.26 8.77 8.93
CA ILE A 160 3.21 9.65 8.24
C ILE A 160 2.45 10.90 7.78
N TRP A 161 2.88 12.07 8.25
CA TRP A 161 2.28 13.36 7.92
C TRP A 161 3.15 14.21 6.99
N LYS A 162 4.40 13.82 6.76
CA LYS A 162 5.35 14.51 5.88
C LYS A 162 6.34 13.53 5.30
N VAL A 163 6.71 13.74 4.04
CA VAL A 163 7.78 13.02 3.35
C VAL A 163 8.74 14.05 2.75
N THR A 164 10.05 13.82 2.87
CA THR A 164 11.05 14.63 2.16
C THR A 164 11.97 13.73 1.35
N ASP A 165 12.38 14.18 0.16
CA ASP A 165 13.43 13.54 -0.62
C ASP A 165 14.84 13.91 -0.14
N GLY A 166 15.86 13.39 -0.81
CA GLY A 166 17.27 13.68 -0.50
C GLY A 166 17.68 15.14 -0.71
N ALA A 167 16.90 15.94 -1.44
CA ALA A 167 17.09 17.37 -1.65
C ALA A 167 16.23 18.24 -0.73
N ASN A 168 15.50 17.62 0.23
CA ASN A 168 14.58 18.26 1.17
C ASN A 168 13.31 18.86 0.54
N HIS A 169 12.93 18.47 -0.69
CA HIS A 169 11.60 18.79 -1.18
C HIS A 169 10.57 18.05 -0.34
N ALA A 170 9.59 18.77 0.18
CA ALA A 170 8.63 18.25 1.13
C ALA A 170 7.26 18.01 0.50
N VAL A 171 6.63 16.90 0.85
CA VAL A 171 5.22 16.63 0.65
C VAL A 171 4.57 16.54 2.02
N THR A 172 3.46 17.24 2.22
CA THR A 172 2.69 17.22 3.47
C THR A 172 1.38 16.48 3.28
N ILE A 173 1.07 15.58 4.21
CA ILE A 173 -0.14 14.75 4.24
C ILE A 173 -1.02 15.26 5.37
N SER A 174 -2.22 15.72 5.06
CA SER A 174 -3.19 16.21 6.05
C SER A 174 -4.30 15.19 6.24
N PRO A 175 -4.58 14.77 7.49
CA PRO A 175 -5.65 13.82 7.76
C PRO A 175 -7.03 14.48 7.72
N THR A 176 -8.07 13.65 7.64
CA THR A 176 -9.46 14.04 7.91
C THR A 176 -9.64 14.46 9.38
N THR A 177 -10.72 15.16 9.71
CA THR A 177 -11.00 15.65 11.07
C THR A 177 -11.10 14.54 12.11
N ASP A 178 -11.56 13.35 11.72
CA ASP A 178 -11.60 12.15 12.55
C ASP A 178 -10.24 11.42 12.63
N ASN A 179 -9.24 11.92 11.89
CA ASN A 179 -7.89 11.35 11.82
C ASN A 179 -7.84 9.89 11.32
N LEU A 180 -8.84 9.45 10.55
CA LEU A 180 -8.95 8.08 10.06
C LEU A 180 -8.46 7.90 8.60
N ALA A 181 -8.52 8.97 7.80
CA ALA A 181 -8.12 8.93 6.39
C ALA A 181 -7.31 10.18 6.01
N VAL A 182 -6.80 10.21 4.78
CA VAL A 182 -6.10 11.38 4.24
C VAL A 182 -7.10 12.34 3.62
N GLN A 183 -7.14 13.58 4.07
CA GLN A 183 -7.96 14.65 3.51
C GLN A 183 -7.31 15.30 2.30
N SER A 184 -6.00 15.56 2.39
CA SER A 184 -5.27 16.19 1.30
C SER A 184 -3.77 15.89 1.34
N ILE A 185 -3.15 16.00 0.18
CA ILE A 185 -1.69 15.99 0.01
C ILE A 185 -1.28 17.30 -0.64
N THR A 186 -0.33 18.00 -0.03
CA THR A 186 0.28 19.22 -0.56
C THR A 186 1.70 18.92 -1.00
N ASP A 187 2.00 19.17 -2.27
CA ASP A 187 3.34 18.98 -2.82
C ASP A 187 4.31 20.12 -2.48
N SER A 188 5.57 19.99 -2.88
CA SER A 188 6.62 20.97 -2.61
C SER A 188 6.40 22.32 -3.31
N ALA A 189 5.53 22.41 -4.31
CA ALA A 189 5.13 23.65 -4.99
C ALA A 189 3.88 24.29 -4.38
N GLY A 190 3.30 23.69 -3.32
CA GLY A 190 2.09 24.15 -2.67
C GLY A 190 0.79 23.74 -3.37
N ARG A 191 0.85 22.88 -4.39
CA ARG A 191 -0.34 22.37 -5.09
C ARG A 191 -1.00 21.31 -4.23
N VAL A 192 -2.35 21.32 -4.18
CA VAL A 192 -3.13 20.50 -3.26
C VAL A 192 -4.01 19.52 -4.02
N THR A 193 -3.81 18.25 -3.77
CA THR A 193 -4.72 17.15 -4.16
C THR A 193 -5.64 16.83 -2.98
N ARG A 194 -6.95 16.71 -3.23
CA ARG A 194 -7.98 16.49 -2.19
C ARG A 194 -8.68 15.16 -2.38
N TYR A 195 -9.04 14.52 -1.27
CA TYR A 195 -9.65 13.20 -1.20
C TYR A 195 -10.99 13.30 -0.52
N ASN A 196 -12.05 12.84 -1.21
CA ASN A 196 -13.41 12.81 -0.70
C ASN A 196 -13.79 11.41 -0.24
N TRP A 197 -14.07 11.28 1.04
CA TRP A 197 -14.38 10.01 1.70
C TRP A 197 -15.83 9.97 2.18
N SER A 198 -16.45 8.78 2.10
CA SER A 198 -17.73 8.50 2.74
C SER A 198 -17.72 7.08 3.29
N SER A 199 -18.08 6.93 4.55
CA SER A 199 -18.12 5.62 5.25
C SER A 199 -16.83 4.80 5.11
N GLY A 200 -15.67 5.48 5.12
CA GLY A 200 -14.36 4.85 4.95
C GLY A 200 -14.01 4.44 3.52
N LEU A 201 -14.82 4.80 2.52
CA LEU A 201 -14.56 4.58 1.10
C LEU A 201 -14.12 5.87 0.43
N LEU A 202 -13.06 5.81 -0.37
CA LEU A 202 -12.62 6.94 -1.19
C LEU A 202 -13.54 7.07 -2.40
N LEU A 203 -14.31 8.14 -2.48
CA LEU A 203 -15.25 8.35 -3.58
C LEU A 203 -14.63 9.11 -4.74
N SER A 204 -13.74 10.05 -4.45
CA SER A 204 -13.07 10.82 -5.50
C SER A 204 -11.75 11.43 -5.04
N ILE A 205 -10.90 11.71 -6.03
CA ILE A 205 -9.67 12.47 -5.90
C ILE A 205 -9.79 13.69 -6.80
N THR A 206 -9.67 14.89 -6.22
CA THR A 206 -9.67 16.16 -6.98
C THR A 206 -8.25 16.69 -7.06
N TYR A 207 -7.74 16.85 -8.26
CA TYR A 207 -6.41 17.35 -8.56
C TYR A 207 -6.28 18.87 -8.41
N PRO A 208 -5.04 19.43 -8.41
CA PRO A 208 -4.82 20.88 -8.29
C PRO A 208 -5.45 21.71 -9.42
N ASP A 209 -5.67 21.14 -10.60
CA ASP A 209 -6.33 21.77 -11.74
C ASP A 209 -7.88 21.71 -11.66
N GLY A 210 -8.42 21.02 -10.65
CA GLY A 210 -9.86 20.84 -10.45
C GLY A 210 -10.45 19.59 -11.11
N GLU A 211 -9.67 18.88 -11.91
CA GLU A 211 -10.10 17.61 -12.49
C GLU A 211 -10.29 16.53 -11.42
N THR A 212 -11.07 15.49 -11.72
CA THR A 212 -11.48 14.52 -10.70
C THR A 212 -11.48 13.09 -11.23
N THR A 213 -10.84 12.19 -10.50
CA THR A 213 -11.01 10.74 -10.63
C THR A 213 -12.06 10.26 -9.64
N THR A 214 -12.95 9.36 -10.05
CA THR A 214 -14.05 8.84 -9.22
C THR A 214 -13.99 7.32 -9.08
N PHE A 215 -14.48 6.82 -7.94
CA PHE A 215 -14.49 5.39 -7.59
C PHE A 215 -15.90 4.95 -7.19
N THR A 216 -16.26 3.70 -7.53
CA THR A 216 -17.50 3.07 -7.08
C THR A 216 -17.20 1.71 -6.45
N TYR A 217 -18.11 1.28 -5.56
CA TYR A 217 -17.96 0.05 -4.79
C TYR A 217 -19.26 -0.73 -4.73
N ASP A 218 -19.18 -2.01 -4.45
CA ASP A 218 -20.35 -2.82 -4.13
C ASP A 218 -20.68 -2.79 -2.62
N SER A 219 -21.70 -3.54 -2.21
CA SER A 219 -22.13 -3.65 -0.80
C SER A 219 -21.06 -4.23 0.12
N ASP A 220 -20.13 -5.00 -0.41
CA ASP A 220 -19.03 -5.62 0.36
C ASP A 220 -17.74 -4.79 0.29
N ARG A 221 -17.85 -3.53 -0.20
CA ARG A 221 -16.74 -2.56 -0.30
C ARG A 221 -15.66 -2.91 -1.32
N ALA A 222 -15.90 -3.89 -2.20
CA ALA A 222 -15.00 -4.17 -3.32
C ALA A 222 -15.17 -3.08 -4.39
N MET A 223 -14.06 -2.56 -4.92
CA MET A 223 -14.08 -1.52 -5.96
C MET A 223 -14.70 -2.06 -7.24
N THR A 224 -15.78 -1.45 -7.71
CA THR A 224 -16.46 -1.85 -8.96
C THR A 224 -16.06 -1.02 -10.15
N SER A 225 -15.61 0.22 -9.95
CA SER A 225 -15.03 0.99 -11.06
C SER A 225 -14.12 2.11 -10.59
N VAL A 226 -13.24 2.52 -11.49
CA VAL A 226 -12.52 3.80 -11.46
C VAL A 226 -12.75 4.52 -12.78
N THR A 227 -13.02 5.83 -12.72
CA THR A 227 -13.20 6.69 -13.89
C THR A 227 -12.26 7.88 -13.77
N SER A 228 -11.35 8.04 -14.73
CA SER A 228 -10.43 9.17 -14.82
C SER A 228 -11.09 10.42 -15.43
N PRO A 229 -10.49 11.61 -15.31
CA PRO A 229 -11.06 12.87 -15.77
C PRO A 229 -11.36 12.90 -17.27
N ASP A 230 -10.56 12.22 -18.07
CA ASP A 230 -10.72 12.09 -19.53
C ASP A 230 -11.85 11.13 -19.95
N GLY A 231 -12.57 10.54 -18.98
CA GLY A 231 -13.66 9.60 -19.22
C GLY A 231 -13.22 8.16 -19.47
N TYR A 232 -11.91 7.84 -19.33
CA TYR A 232 -11.47 6.46 -19.33
C TYR A 232 -11.94 5.76 -18.05
N LYS A 233 -12.49 4.55 -18.20
CA LYS A 233 -13.09 3.81 -17.10
C LYS A 233 -12.64 2.36 -17.12
N LEU A 234 -12.24 1.87 -15.94
CA LEU A 234 -12.08 0.45 -15.64
C LEU A 234 -13.26 -0.02 -14.80
N GLN A 235 -13.85 -1.16 -15.16
CA GLN A 235 -14.93 -1.81 -14.42
C GLN A 235 -14.50 -3.20 -13.99
N PHE A 236 -14.74 -3.55 -12.73
CA PHE A 236 -14.36 -4.82 -12.13
C PHE A 236 -15.61 -5.62 -11.77
N THR A 237 -15.62 -6.90 -12.15
CA THR A 237 -16.63 -7.89 -11.72
C THR A 237 -15.94 -8.94 -10.87
N TYR A 238 -16.62 -9.40 -9.83
CA TYR A 238 -16.06 -10.33 -8.87
C TYR A 238 -16.83 -11.65 -8.84
N THR A 239 -16.12 -12.72 -8.54
CA THR A 239 -16.69 -14.02 -8.15
C THR A 239 -16.49 -14.22 -6.65
N PRO A 240 -17.54 -14.66 -5.90
CA PRO A 240 -17.42 -14.93 -4.48
C PRO A 240 -16.40 -16.04 -4.17
N LEU A 241 -15.73 -15.90 -3.02
CA LEU A 241 -14.95 -16.94 -2.36
C LEU A 241 -15.54 -17.20 -0.98
N LYS A 242 -15.10 -18.29 -0.33
CA LYS A 242 -15.52 -18.60 1.06
C LYS A 242 -15.22 -17.43 2.00
N ASN A 243 -14.09 -16.75 1.83
CA ASN A 243 -13.65 -15.63 2.65
C ASN A 243 -13.22 -14.47 1.74
N GLY A 244 -14.19 -13.78 1.09
CA GLY A 244 -13.91 -12.63 0.24
C GLY A 244 -14.35 -12.79 -1.21
N LYS A 245 -13.73 -12.05 -2.10
CA LYS A 245 -14.03 -11.98 -3.52
C LYS A 245 -12.75 -11.93 -4.34
N ARG A 246 -12.80 -12.47 -5.55
CA ARG A 246 -11.72 -12.36 -6.55
C ARG A 246 -12.25 -11.76 -7.85
N VAL A 247 -11.43 -11.00 -8.55
CA VAL A 247 -11.79 -10.43 -9.84
C VAL A 247 -12.01 -11.55 -10.85
N SER A 248 -13.15 -11.54 -11.52
CA SER A 248 -13.46 -12.47 -12.63
C SER A 248 -13.47 -11.78 -13.98
N LYS A 249 -13.64 -10.43 -14.02
CA LYS A 249 -13.70 -9.69 -15.28
C LYS A 249 -13.24 -8.26 -15.07
N VAL A 250 -12.49 -7.74 -16.04
CA VAL A 250 -12.17 -6.32 -16.19
C VAL A 250 -12.65 -5.84 -17.54
N VAL A 251 -13.32 -4.70 -17.58
CA VAL A 251 -13.75 -4.06 -18.83
C VAL A 251 -13.19 -2.64 -18.86
N GLU A 252 -12.50 -2.34 -19.94
CA GLU A 252 -12.08 -0.98 -20.27
C GLU A 252 -13.17 -0.27 -21.08
N SER A 253 -13.36 1.00 -20.87
CA SER A 253 -14.19 1.85 -21.72
C SER A 253 -13.65 3.28 -21.74
N ALA A 254 -13.90 3.98 -22.84
CA ALA A 254 -13.58 5.39 -23.00
C ALA A 254 -14.76 6.08 -23.69
N ASN A 255 -15.23 7.19 -23.11
CA ASN A 255 -16.33 8.00 -23.65
C ASN A 255 -17.59 7.18 -24.04
N GLY A 256 -17.92 6.18 -23.22
CA GLY A 256 -19.06 5.29 -23.43
C GLY A 256 -18.84 4.14 -24.42
N SER A 257 -17.69 4.09 -25.08
CA SER A 257 -17.32 2.96 -25.98
C SER A 257 -16.55 1.91 -25.19
N THR A 258 -16.97 0.65 -25.29
CA THR A 258 -16.28 -0.50 -24.67
C THR A 258 -14.98 -0.78 -25.43
N GLY A 259 -13.89 -0.84 -24.71
CA GLY A 259 -12.57 -1.27 -25.19
C GLY A 259 -12.30 -2.74 -24.86
N GLN A 260 -11.09 -3.04 -24.39
CA GLN A 260 -10.67 -4.40 -24.08
C GLN A 260 -11.46 -4.99 -22.91
N THR A 261 -11.74 -6.28 -23.00
CA THR A 261 -12.30 -7.07 -21.90
C THR A 261 -11.33 -8.20 -21.55
N ILE A 262 -11.01 -8.32 -20.26
CA ILE A 262 -10.18 -9.42 -19.72
C ILE A 262 -11.04 -10.22 -18.75
N THR A 263 -11.07 -11.55 -18.93
CA THR A 263 -11.79 -12.47 -18.05
C THR A 263 -10.83 -13.44 -17.40
N PHE A 264 -11.09 -13.75 -16.12
CA PHE A 264 -10.33 -14.69 -15.30
C PHE A 264 -11.23 -15.86 -14.91
N ASP A 265 -10.89 -17.07 -15.35
CA ASP A 265 -11.59 -18.30 -15.05
C ASP A 265 -10.76 -19.14 -14.09
N TYR A 266 -11.28 -19.34 -12.88
CA TYR A 266 -10.67 -20.09 -11.78
C TYR A 266 -11.32 -21.45 -11.55
N SER A 267 -12.07 -21.96 -12.51
CA SER A 267 -12.83 -23.21 -12.36
C SER A 267 -11.93 -24.45 -12.29
N GLN A 268 -10.69 -24.35 -12.80
CA GLN A 268 -9.72 -25.43 -12.76
C GLN A 268 -8.81 -25.31 -11.53
N TYR A 269 -8.69 -26.39 -10.77
CA TYR A 269 -7.81 -26.42 -9.60
C TYR A 269 -6.34 -26.14 -9.98
N GLY A 270 -5.73 -25.17 -9.31
CA GLY A 270 -4.33 -24.80 -9.53
C GLY A 270 -4.04 -24.07 -10.84
N GLN A 271 -5.08 -23.64 -11.58
CA GLN A 271 -4.93 -22.92 -12.85
C GLN A 271 -5.89 -21.74 -12.92
N THR A 272 -5.42 -20.66 -13.51
CA THR A 272 -6.26 -19.52 -13.90
C THR A 272 -6.18 -19.37 -15.43
N VAL A 273 -7.33 -19.40 -16.09
CA VAL A 273 -7.41 -19.16 -17.53
C VAL A 273 -7.78 -17.71 -17.77
N ILE A 274 -6.90 -16.98 -18.46
CA ILE A 274 -7.09 -15.56 -18.79
C ILE A 274 -7.43 -15.47 -20.28
N ARG A 275 -8.52 -14.74 -20.58
CA ARG A 275 -8.95 -14.48 -21.97
C ARG A 275 -9.11 -12.97 -22.15
N SER A 276 -8.66 -12.49 -23.30
CA SER A 276 -8.80 -11.10 -23.74
C SER A 276 -9.67 -11.05 -24.99
N SER A 277 -10.59 -10.09 -25.08
CA SER A 277 -11.44 -9.83 -26.25
C SER A 277 -11.62 -8.33 -26.48
#